data_a29058aaa06558d48fb8216510adf8ce
#
_entry.id   a29058aaa06558d48fb8216510adf8ce
#
_cell.length_a   1.000
_cell.length_b   1.000
_cell.length_c   1.000
_cell.angle_alpha   90.00
_cell.angle_beta   90.00
_cell.angle_gamma   90.00
#
_symmetry.space_group_name_H-M   'P 1'
#
loop_
_entity.id
_entity.type
_entity.pdbx_description
1 polymer ?
#
loop_
_entity_poly.entity_id
_entity_poly.type
_entity_poly.pdbx_seq_one_letter_code
_entity_poly.pdbx_strand_id
1 'polypeptide(L)'
;FHHYRDLWVYSIAERTWEKVETKVRPNARSGHRMAMWKHFIVLFGGFVDTGARTTYLQDLWVFDTYEYKWKEIKQNDLRRPSARSGFSFLSTPEGIVLYGGYCKKYVKGQRTQGLALEDAWFLQMDEDLSKIEWVKRKKIGYAPNPPRSGCTMALWANRNMGVLFGGVTDTEADEESMESTFWNDLYGYQLPGTGRWISLNMRKPKKKKNAEMNVDDDQETEDPATKLPLERYNSMIAVQRNTLYIYGGIYETGDREYTLDDFYTIDSVSYTHLTLPTT
;
A
#
# COMPACT_ATOMS: atom_id res chain seq x y z
N PHE A 1 14.98 16.78 6.46
CA PHE A 1 13.54 16.47 6.58
C PHE A 1 13.02 16.93 7.93
N HIS A 2 11.78 17.43 7.96
CA HIS A 2 11.04 17.70 9.20
C HIS A 2 9.92 16.69 9.34
N HIS A 3 9.95 15.90 10.41
CA HIS A 3 8.90 14.92 10.69
C HIS A 3 7.89 15.50 11.67
N TYR A 4 6.60 15.31 11.38
CA TYR A 4 5.51 15.77 12.22
C TYR A 4 4.95 14.62 13.06
N ARG A 5 4.36 14.96 14.23
CA ARG A 5 3.67 14.02 15.13
C ARG A 5 2.23 14.40 15.39
N ASP A 6 1.75 15.37 14.63
CA ASP A 6 0.39 15.89 14.80
C ASP A 6 -0.64 14.88 14.31
N LEU A 7 -1.76 14.82 15.01
CA LEU A 7 -2.96 14.14 14.56
C LEU A 7 -4.02 15.19 14.29
N TRP A 8 -4.60 15.14 13.10
CA TRP A 8 -5.66 16.03 12.66
C TRP A 8 -6.89 15.22 12.28
N VAL A 9 -8.06 15.70 12.66
CA VAL A 9 -9.36 15.14 12.30
C VAL A 9 -10.11 16.15 11.44
N TYR A 10 -10.68 15.67 10.34
CA TYR A 10 -11.54 16.48 9.47
C TYR A 10 -12.99 16.08 9.67
N SER A 11 -13.83 17.04 10.09
CA SER A 11 -15.28 16.86 10.15
C SER A 11 -15.87 17.10 8.75
N ILE A 12 -16.41 16.05 8.14
CA ILE A 12 -17.05 16.15 6.82
C ILE A 12 -18.31 17.00 6.92
N ALA A 13 -19.08 16.88 8.00
CA ALA A 13 -20.33 17.63 8.19
C ALA A 13 -20.07 19.12 8.36
N GLU A 14 -19.06 19.48 9.18
CA GLU A 14 -18.73 20.86 9.51
C GLU A 14 -17.70 21.48 8.57
N ARG A 15 -17.03 20.65 7.74
CA ARG A 15 -15.96 21.04 6.83
C ARG A 15 -14.79 21.74 7.52
N THR A 16 -14.47 21.30 8.73
CA THR A 16 -13.42 21.89 9.57
C THR A 16 -12.36 20.88 9.95
N TRP A 17 -11.14 21.36 10.15
CA TRP A 17 -10.02 20.59 10.69
C TRP A 17 -9.86 20.89 12.16
N GLU A 18 -9.66 19.85 12.96
CA GLU A 18 -9.34 19.93 14.37
C GLU A 18 -8.02 19.22 14.64
N LYS A 19 -7.14 19.86 15.40
CA LYS A 19 -5.90 19.25 15.88
C LYS A 19 -6.16 18.51 17.18
N VAL A 20 -5.87 17.22 17.21
CA VAL A 20 -6.04 16.39 18.40
C VAL A 20 -4.78 16.45 19.26
N GLU A 21 -4.90 17.04 20.45
CA GLU A 21 -3.80 17.11 21.41
C GLU A 21 -3.92 15.98 22.43
N THR A 22 -2.86 15.17 22.54
CA THR A 22 -2.79 14.05 23.49
C THR A 22 -1.47 14.08 24.24
N LYS A 23 -1.47 13.68 25.52
CA LYS A 23 -0.26 13.62 26.35
C LYS A 23 0.70 12.54 25.89
N VAL A 24 0.15 11.36 25.59
CA VAL A 24 0.88 10.20 25.06
C VAL A 24 0.56 10.11 23.59
N ARG A 25 1.57 9.95 22.73
CA ARG A 25 1.42 9.86 21.27
C ARG A 25 2.67 9.29 20.63
N PRO A 26 2.57 8.72 19.41
CA PRO A 26 3.72 8.29 18.64
C PRO A 26 4.72 9.44 18.41
N ASN A 27 6.00 9.10 18.30
CA ASN A 27 7.03 10.06 17.88
C ASN A 27 6.78 10.56 16.46
N ALA A 28 7.33 11.74 16.14
CA ALA A 28 7.34 12.29 14.79
C ALA A 28 7.98 11.29 13.83
N ARG A 29 7.33 11.04 12.68
CA ARG A 29 7.75 10.04 11.70
C ARG A 29 7.15 10.27 10.34
N SER A 30 7.75 9.66 9.31
CA SER A 30 7.22 9.58 7.96
C SER A 30 7.09 8.12 7.52
N GLY A 31 6.35 7.85 6.44
CA GLY A 31 6.25 6.52 5.84
C GLY A 31 5.59 5.43 6.70
N HIS A 32 4.98 5.81 7.83
CA HIS A 32 4.11 4.91 8.60
C HIS A 32 2.80 4.66 7.83
N ARG A 33 2.07 3.65 8.27
CA ARG A 33 0.71 3.40 7.78
C ARG A 33 -0.26 3.32 8.94
N MET A 34 -1.50 3.72 8.64
CA MET A 34 -2.63 3.60 9.57
C MET A 34 -3.74 2.79 8.91
N ALA A 35 -4.43 2.01 9.73
CA ALA A 35 -5.61 1.26 9.33
C ALA A 35 -6.65 1.33 10.45
N MET A 36 -7.92 1.34 10.08
CA MET A 36 -9.01 1.38 11.05
C MET A 36 -9.57 -0.03 11.29
N TRP A 37 -9.74 -0.40 12.56
CA TRP A 37 -10.45 -1.60 12.94
C TRP A 37 -11.46 -1.24 14.03
N LYS A 38 -12.75 -1.44 13.74
CA LYS A 38 -13.85 -0.91 14.56
C LYS A 38 -13.66 0.59 14.84
N HIS A 39 -13.55 0.99 16.10
CA HIS A 39 -13.30 2.37 16.52
C HIS A 39 -11.81 2.67 16.80
N PHE A 40 -10.92 1.74 16.51
CA PHE A 40 -9.49 1.92 16.71
C PHE A 40 -8.78 2.29 15.41
N ILE A 41 -7.93 3.31 15.46
CA ILE A 41 -6.96 3.59 14.42
C ILE A 41 -5.63 2.97 14.85
N VAL A 42 -5.13 2.04 14.06
CA VAL A 42 -3.88 1.33 14.32
C VAL A 42 -2.78 1.94 13.47
N LEU A 43 -1.67 2.31 14.10
CA LEU A 43 -0.48 2.87 13.44
C LEU A 43 0.69 1.92 13.64
N PHE A 44 1.44 1.65 12.57
CA PHE A 44 2.66 0.84 12.61
C PHE A 44 3.79 1.48 11.81
N GLY A 45 5.02 1.32 12.30
CA GLY A 45 6.24 1.54 11.56
C GLY A 45 6.52 2.98 11.13
N GLY A 46 7.11 3.11 9.97
CA GLY A 46 7.63 4.37 9.44
C GLY A 46 9.13 4.54 9.67
N PHE A 47 9.61 5.76 9.49
CA PHE A 47 11.02 6.10 9.72
C PHE A 47 11.19 7.51 10.26
N VAL A 48 12.34 7.74 10.86
CA VAL A 48 12.85 9.06 11.24
C VAL A 48 14.19 9.27 10.55
N ASP A 49 14.33 10.36 9.83
CA ASP A 49 15.58 10.78 9.19
C ASP A 49 16.11 12.03 9.89
N THR A 50 17.32 11.95 10.41
CA THR A 50 18.02 13.06 11.07
C THR A 50 19.03 13.75 10.16
N GLY A 51 19.10 13.38 8.88
CA GLY A 51 20.12 13.79 7.93
C GLY A 51 21.43 12.98 8.05
N ALA A 52 21.80 12.58 9.26
CA ALA A 52 22.97 11.71 9.48
C ALA A 52 22.62 10.22 9.37
N ARG A 53 21.39 9.85 9.71
CA ARG A 53 20.93 8.47 9.71
C ARG A 53 19.41 8.39 9.58
N THR A 54 18.93 7.43 8.77
CA THR A 54 17.54 7.01 8.72
C THR A 54 17.31 5.84 9.67
N THR A 55 16.39 5.97 10.62
CA THR A 55 16.01 4.93 11.57
C THR A 55 14.60 4.45 11.25
N TYR A 56 14.43 3.17 10.93
CA TYR A 56 13.12 2.56 10.70
C TYR A 56 12.49 2.12 12.01
N LEU A 57 11.17 2.20 12.09
CA LEU A 57 10.38 1.95 13.28
C LEU A 57 9.55 0.66 13.12
N GLN A 58 9.25 0.03 14.26
CA GLN A 58 8.45 -1.20 14.34
C GLN A 58 7.50 -1.19 15.54
N ASP A 59 7.28 -0.01 16.13
CA ASP A 59 6.34 0.18 17.21
C ASP A 59 4.89 0.16 16.69
N LEU A 60 4.00 -0.31 17.53
CA LEU A 60 2.59 -0.45 17.25
C LEU A 60 1.80 0.44 18.21
N TRP A 61 0.97 1.31 17.65
CA TRP A 61 0.14 2.24 18.38
C TRP A 61 -1.32 2.08 18.00
N VAL A 62 -2.19 2.27 18.97
CA VAL A 62 -3.64 2.29 18.78
C VAL A 62 -4.19 3.60 19.30
N PHE A 63 -4.97 4.30 18.47
CA PHE A 63 -5.75 5.46 18.87
C PHE A 63 -7.21 5.05 19.03
N ASP A 64 -7.74 5.26 20.22
CA ASP A 64 -9.14 5.04 20.52
C ASP A 64 -9.93 6.31 20.14
N THR A 65 -10.81 6.18 19.13
CA THR A 65 -11.61 7.30 18.62
C THR A 65 -12.76 7.70 19.54
N TYR A 66 -13.12 6.90 20.55
CA TYR A 66 -14.11 7.24 21.55
C TYR A 66 -13.47 8.00 22.71
N GLU A 67 -12.30 7.52 23.19
CA GLU A 67 -11.60 8.14 24.30
C GLU A 67 -10.62 9.25 23.87
N TYR A 68 -10.31 9.36 22.57
CA TYR A 68 -9.33 10.30 22.01
C TYR A 68 -7.95 10.15 22.66
N LYS A 69 -7.49 8.89 22.77
CA LYS A 69 -6.21 8.56 23.42
C LYS A 69 -5.40 7.59 22.59
N TRP A 70 -4.09 7.80 22.59
CA TRP A 70 -3.11 6.86 22.07
C TRP A 70 -2.67 5.88 23.16
N LYS A 71 -2.45 4.63 22.74
CA LYS A 71 -1.82 3.59 23.55
C LYS A 71 -0.79 2.87 22.71
N GLU A 72 0.43 2.78 23.24
CA GLU A 72 1.45 1.90 22.65
C GLU A 72 1.16 0.45 23.03
N ILE A 73 1.20 -0.43 22.04
CA ILE A 73 0.94 -1.86 22.23
C ILE A 73 2.27 -2.58 22.41
N LYS A 74 2.44 -3.26 23.53
CA LYS A 74 3.60 -4.14 23.75
C LYS A 74 3.51 -5.31 22.79
N GLN A 75 4.58 -5.51 22.02
CA GLN A 75 4.67 -6.57 21.04
C GLN A 75 5.67 -7.62 21.50
N ASN A 76 5.50 -8.86 21.03
CA ASN A 76 6.49 -9.90 21.20
C ASN A 76 7.66 -9.67 20.22
N ASP A 77 8.86 -9.46 20.72
CA ASP A 77 10.05 -9.15 19.93
C ASP A 77 10.43 -10.22 18.90
N LEU A 78 10.09 -11.47 19.16
CA LEU A 78 10.38 -12.60 18.27
C LEU A 78 9.28 -12.87 17.24
N ARG A 79 8.07 -12.28 17.43
CA ARG A 79 6.89 -12.55 16.62
C ARG A 79 6.20 -11.25 16.18
N ARG A 80 6.95 -10.39 15.51
CA ARG A 80 6.43 -9.15 14.93
C ARG A 80 7.11 -8.83 13.61
N PRO A 81 6.52 -7.99 12.75
CA PRO A 81 7.20 -7.48 11.57
C PRO A 81 8.45 -6.71 11.95
N SER A 82 9.48 -6.78 11.11
CA SER A 82 10.66 -5.93 11.24
C SER A 82 10.31 -4.45 10.99
N ALA A 83 11.19 -3.54 11.44
CA ALA A 83 11.08 -2.11 11.21
C ALA A 83 11.03 -1.82 9.70
N ARG A 84 10.04 -1.02 9.27
CA ARG A 84 9.78 -0.75 7.86
C ARG A 84 8.94 0.49 7.60
N SER A 85 9.03 1.00 6.38
CA SER A 85 8.16 2.04 5.82
C SER A 85 7.55 1.58 4.50
N GLY A 86 6.60 2.32 3.94
CA GLY A 86 6.06 2.09 2.58
C GLY A 86 5.40 0.72 2.37
N PHE A 87 4.95 0.07 3.43
CA PHE A 87 4.21 -1.21 3.39
C PHE A 87 2.73 -0.98 3.13
N SER A 88 2.03 -2.03 2.69
CA SER A 88 0.57 -2.04 2.63
C SER A 88 -0.02 -2.43 3.98
N PHE A 89 -1.09 -1.75 4.39
CA PHE A 89 -1.73 -1.94 5.70
C PHE A 89 -3.24 -1.96 5.52
N LEU A 90 -3.80 -3.16 5.38
CA LEU A 90 -5.17 -3.39 4.95
C LEU A 90 -6.09 -3.76 6.11
N SER A 91 -7.11 -2.94 6.36
CA SER A 91 -8.19 -3.27 7.30
C SER A 91 -9.05 -4.43 6.77
N THR A 92 -9.34 -5.38 7.63
CA THR A 92 -10.30 -6.46 7.42
C THR A 92 -11.24 -6.56 8.62
N PRO A 93 -12.38 -7.26 8.53
CA PRO A 93 -13.27 -7.44 9.67
C PRO A 93 -12.59 -8.07 10.89
N GLU A 94 -11.66 -9.00 10.67
CA GLU A 94 -11.01 -9.79 11.73
C GLU A 94 -9.71 -9.14 12.25
N GLY A 95 -9.15 -8.18 11.50
CA GLY A 95 -7.88 -7.56 11.87
C GLY A 95 -7.23 -6.81 10.71
N ILE A 96 -5.90 -6.75 10.68
CA ILE A 96 -5.18 -5.94 9.70
C ILE A 96 -4.09 -6.77 9.03
N VAL A 97 -4.07 -6.78 7.70
CA VAL A 97 -2.99 -7.39 6.91
C VAL A 97 -1.91 -6.37 6.64
N LEU A 98 -0.67 -6.70 6.98
CA LEU A 98 0.53 -5.98 6.59
C LEU A 98 1.25 -6.75 5.49
N TYR A 99 1.65 -6.07 4.42
CA TYR A 99 2.46 -6.67 3.37
C TYR A 99 3.60 -5.77 2.92
N GLY A 100 4.79 -6.35 2.81
CA GLY A 100 5.95 -5.75 2.19
C GLY A 100 6.50 -4.53 2.93
N GLY A 101 6.89 -3.56 2.15
CA GLY A 101 7.54 -2.33 2.62
C GLY A 101 9.02 -2.31 2.34
N TYR A 102 9.71 -1.33 2.94
CA TYR A 102 11.10 -1.03 2.68
C TYR A 102 11.84 -0.68 3.97
N CYS A 103 13.09 -1.06 4.04
CA CYS A 103 14.03 -0.59 5.06
C CYS A 103 15.45 -0.51 4.49
N LYS A 104 16.32 0.24 5.16
CA LYS A 104 17.76 0.26 4.87
C LYS A 104 18.48 -0.65 5.85
N LYS A 105 19.36 -1.50 5.35
CA LYS A 105 20.21 -2.36 6.14
C LYS A 105 21.59 -1.73 6.27
N TYR A 106 22.00 -1.49 7.50
CA TYR A 106 23.31 -0.94 7.83
C TYR A 106 24.21 -2.06 8.35
N VAL A 107 25.27 -2.35 7.63
CA VAL A 107 26.30 -3.29 8.05
C VAL A 107 27.62 -2.54 8.17
N LYS A 108 28.30 -2.65 9.33
CA LYS A 108 29.58 -1.95 9.57
C LYS A 108 30.61 -2.33 8.51
N GLY A 109 31.19 -1.34 7.84
CA GLY A 109 32.19 -1.53 6.79
C GLY A 109 31.61 -1.90 5.41
N GLN A 110 30.31 -1.90 5.27
CA GLN A 110 29.63 -2.15 3.98
C GLN A 110 28.76 -0.95 3.61
N ARG A 111 28.47 -0.81 2.32
CA ARG A 111 27.51 0.16 1.82
C ARG A 111 26.11 -0.16 2.39
N THR A 112 25.38 0.89 2.68
CA THR A 112 23.97 0.79 3.08
C THR A 112 23.14 0.24 1.92
N GLN A 113 22.43 -0.86 2.16
CA GLN A 113 21.56 -1.49 1.16
C GLN A 113 20.10 -1.21 1.45
N GLY A 114 19.36 -0.81 0.41
CA GLY A 114 17.91 -0.80 0.40
C GLY A 114 17.36 -2.22 0.31
N LEU A 115 16.31 -2.49 1.06
CA LEU A 115 15.68 -3.81 1.08
C LEU A 115 14.16 -3.67 0.92
N ALA A 116 13.64 -4.11 -0.22
CA ALA A 116 12.21 -4.32 -0.39
C ALA A 116 11.79 -5.63 0.30
N LEU A 117 10.81 -5.55 1.18
CA LEU A 117 10.29 -6.66 1.95
C LEU A 117 9.12 -7.32 1.22
N GLU A 118 8.96 -8.63 1.36
CA GLU A 118 7.90 -9.40 0.69
C GLU A 118 7.08 -10.28 1.65
N ASP A 119 7.36 -10.17 2.93
CA ASP A 119 6.64 -10.92 3.95
C ASP A 119 5.26 -10.33 4.23
N ALA A 120 4.33 -11.20 4.56
CA ALA A 120 2.97 -10.84 4.96
C ALA A 120 2.73 -11.22 6.42
N TRP A 121 2.03 -10.35 7.13
CA TRP A 121 1.64 -10.52 8.52
C TRP A 121 0.17 -10.19 8.70
N PHE A 122 -0.44 -10.84 9.66
CA PHE A 122 -1.78 -10.53 10.11
C PHE A 122 -1.73 -10.05 11.55
N LEU A 123 -2.21 -8.83 11.80
CA LEU A 123 -2.44 -8.32 13.13
C LEU A 123 -3.82 -8.78 13.57
N GLN A 124 -3.87 -9.78 14.43
CA GLN A 124 -5.09 -10.23 15.05
C GLN A 124 -5.53 -9.17 16.05
N MET A 125 -6.65 -8.53 15.76
CA MET A 125 -7.20 -7.47 16.60
C MET A 125 -8.17 -8.03 17.63
N ASP A 126 -8.18 -7.42 18.82
CA ASP A 126 -9.12 -7.68 19.90
C ASP A 126 -9.49 -6.36 20.57
N GLU A 127 -10.71 -6.23 21.10
CA GLU A 127 -11.11 -5.03 21.87
C GLU A 127 -10.32 -4.92 23.17
N ASP A 128 -9.94 -6.05 23.76
CA ASP A 128 -8.91 -6.09 24.77
C ASP A 128 -7.53 -5.97 24.10
N LEU A 129 -6.99 -4.75 24.10
CA LEU A 129 -5.73 -4.42 23.43
C LEU A 129 -4.52 -5.23 23.95
N SER A 130 -4.63 -5.91 25.10
CA SER A 130 -3.58 -6.80 25.60
C SER A 130 -3.50 -8.13 24.86
N LYS A 131 -4.53 -8.49 24.08
CA LYS A 131 -4.63 -9.73 23.31
C LYS A 131 -4.24 -9.54 21.83
N ILE A 132 -3.90 -8.33 21.42
CA ILE A 132 -3.46 -8.05 20.06
C ILE A 132 -2.12 -8.76 19.81
N GLU A 133 -2.05 -9.52 18.73
CA GLU A 133 -0.84 -10.24 18.36
C GLU A 133 -0.61 -10.31 16.84
N TRP A 134 0.66 -10.43 16.45
CA TRP A 134 1.06 -10.63 15.08
C TRP A 134 1.17 -12.12 14.73
N VAL A 135 0.60 -12.48 13.59
CA VAL A 135 0.70 -13.83 13.00
C VAL A 135 1.40 -13.73 11.65
N LYS A 136 2.57 -14.32 11.51
CA LYS A 136 3.28 -14.36 10.23
C LYS A 136 2.52 -15.24 9.23
N ARG A 137 2.27 -14.72 8.04
CA ARG A 137 1.61 -15.45 6.96
C ARG A 137 2.66 -16.14 6.07
N LYS A 138 2.32 -17.31 5.54
CA LYS A 138 3.16 -17.99 4.56
C LYS A 138 2.99 -17.34 3.19
N LYS A 139 4.05 -17.30 2.39
CA LYS A 139 3.98 -16.89 0.99
C LYS A 139 3.38 -18.04 0.17
N ILE A 140 2.11 -17.93 -0.17
CA ILE A 140 1.37 -18.94 -0.94
C ILE A 140 0.80 -18.27 -2.20
N GLY A 141 0.92 -18.93 -3.35
CA GLY A 141 0.40 -18.44 -4.62
C GLY A 141 1.34 -17.47 -5.32
N TYR A 142 0.77 -16.60 -6.14
CA TYR A 142 1.48 -15.67 -7.02
C TYR A 142 1.58 -14.29 -6.37
N ALA A 143 2.54 -14.10 -5.48
CA ALA A 143 2.84 -12.81 -4.88
C ALA A 143 3.53 -11.88 -5.88
N PRO A 144 3.48 -10.55 -5.68
CA PRO A 144 4.24 -9.60 -6.48
C PRO A 144 5.70 -10.00 -6.60
N ASN A 145 6.22 -10.01 -7.82
CA ASN A 145 7.61 -10.33 -8.14
C ASN A 145 8.09 -9.44 -9.28
N PRO A 146 9.18 -8.70 -9.10
CA PRO A 146 10.06 -8.66 -7.92
C PRO A 146 9.41 -8.05 -6.68
N PRO A 147 10.02 -8.22 -5.48
CA PRO A 147 9.61 -7.52 -4.27
C PRO A 147 9.64 -6.01 -4.49
N ARG A 148 8.64 -5.31 -3.95
CA ARG A 148 8.47 -3.88 -4.19
C ARG A 148 7.93 -3.17 -2.97
N SER A 149 8.15 -1.87 -2.89
CA SER A 149 7.61 -0.99 -1.86
C SER A 149 6.63 0.02 -2.43
N GLY A 150 5.94 0.77 -1.57
CA GLY A 150 4.98 1.79 -2.02
C GLY A 150 3.74 1.24 -2.69
N CYS A 151 3.49 -0.08 -2.62
CA CYS A 151 2.22 -0.67 -3.02
C CYS A 151 1.12 -0.25 -2.07
N THR A 152 -0.09 -0.10 -2.58
CA THR A 152 -1.27 0.15 -1.77
C THR A 152 -2.28 -0.97 -1.90
N MET A 153 -3.04 -1.22 -0.83
CA MET A 153 -4.06 -2.27 -0.80
C MET A 153 -5.41 -1.69 -0.39
N ALA A 154 -6.47 -2.21 -1.01
CA ALA A 154 -7.86 -1.94 -0.64
C ALA A 154 -8.64 -3.25 -0.47
N LEU A 155 -9.62 -3.26 0.43
CA LEU A 155 -10.46 -4.42 0.67
C LEU A 155 -11.56 -4.54 -0.39
N TRP A 156 -11.56 -5.65 -1.10
CA TRP A 156 -12.70 -6.06 -1.92
C TRP A 156 -13.59 -7.01 -1.10
N ALA A 157 -14.47 -6.40 -0.32
CA ALA A 157 -15.29 -7.12 0.67
C ALA A 157 -16.12 -8.24 0.04
N ASN A 158 -16.74 -8.00 -1.13
CA ASN A 158 -17.56 -9.00 -1.82
C ASN A 158 -16.79 -10.26 -2.26
N ARG A 159 -15.47 -10.17 -2.36
CA ARG A 159 -14.57 -11.27 -2.72
C ARG A 159 -13.74 -11.77 -1.54
N ASN A 160 -13.90 -11.17 -0.36
CA ASN A 160 -13.07 -11.43 0.81
C ASN A 160 -11.55 -11.43 0.47
N MET A 161 -11.13 -10.37 -0.21
CA MET A 161 -9.80 -10.27 -0.81
C MET A 161 -9.26 -8.84 -0.70
N GLY A 162 -7.96 -8.70 -0.44
CA GLY A 162 -7.24 -7.44 -0.63
C GLY A 162 -6.84 -7.31 -2.10
N VAL A 163 -7.01 -6.13 -2.70
CA VAL A 163 -6.46 -5.79 -4.02
C VAL A 163 -5.25 -4.90 -3.80
N LEU A 164 -4.12 -5.31 -4.36
CA LEU A 164 -2.86 -4.55 -4.32
C LEU A 164 -2.57 -3.98 -5.71
N PHE A 165 -2.12 -2.73 -5.74
CA PHE A 165 -1.79 -2.02 -6.97
C PHE A 165 -0.41 -1.36 -6.90
N GLY A 166 0.32 -1.42 -8.01
CA GLY A 166 1.50 -0.63 -8.28
C GLY A 166 2.72 -0.95 -7.42
N GLY A 167 3.45 0.09 -7.09
CA GLY A 167 4.67 0.03 -6.29
C GLY A 167 5.94 0.28 -7.10
N VAL A 168 7.07 0.27 -6.43
CA VAL A 168 8.41 0.50 -7.00
C VAL A 168 9.39 -0.58 -6.53
N THR A 169 10.25 -1.00 -7.44
CA THR A 169 11.39 -1.88 -7.18
C THR A 169 12.66 -1.12 -7.51
N ASP A 170 13.53 -0.99 -6.53
CA ASP A 170 14.86 -0.41 -6.73
C ASP A 170 15.87 -1.54 -6.92
N THR A 171 16.67 -1.45 -7.97
CA THR A 171 17.77 -2.36 -8.27
C THR A 171 19.06 -1.58 -8.38
N GLU A 172 20.13 -2.10 -7.76
CA GLU A 172 21.46 -1.54 -7.94
C GLU A 172 21.97 -1.97 -9.34
N ALA A 173 22.07 -1.02 -10.27
CA ALA A 173 22.56 -1.27 -11.62
C ALA A 173 24.09 -1.37 -11.63
N ASP A 174 24.78 -0.56 -10.82
CA ASP A 174 26.23 -0.58 -10.56
C ASP A 174 26.55 0.04 -9.19
N GLU A 175 27.84 0.22 -8.88
CA GLU A 175 28.28 0.76 -7.58
C GLU A 175 27.81 2.23 -7.31
N GLU A 176 27.40 2.96 -8.32
CA GLU A 176 27.06 4.38 -8.23
C GLU A 176 25.61 4.69 -8.66
N SER A 177 24.95 3.76 -9.36
CA SER A 177 23.60 3.99 -9.92
C SER A 177 22.55 3.04 -9.34
N MET A 178 21.39 3.61 -9.07
CA MET A 178 20.19 2.89 -8.67
C MET A 178 19.12 3.08 -9.75
N GLU A 179 18.56 1.98 -10.24
CA GLU A 179 17.48 1.99 -11.20
C GLU A 179 16.16 1.62 -10.51
N SER A 180 15.16 2.47 -10.68
CA SER A 180 13.83 2.26 -10.11
C SER A 180 12.86 1.83 -11.21
N THR A 181 12.20 0.70 -11.01
CA THR A 181 11.13 0.19 -11.87
C THR A 181 9.79 0.40 -11.18
N PHE A 182 8.90 1.13 -11.86
CA PHE A 182 7.53 1.40 -11.38
C PHE A 182 6.56 0.39 -11.99
N TRP A 183 5.49 0.10 -11.25
CA TRP A 183 4.53 -0.92 -11.62
C TRP A 183 3.11 -0.37 -11.68
N ASN A 184 2.27 -0.97 -12.55
CA ASN A 184 0.83 -0.68 -12.64
C ASN A 184 -0.02 -1.95 -12.64
N ASP A 185 0.57 -3.06 -12.25
CA ASP A 185 -0.10 -4.35 -12.16
C ASP A 185 -0.96 -4.49 -10.90
N LEU A 186 -1.86 -5.46 -10.94
CA LEU A 186 -2.80 -5.77 -9.86
C LEU A 186 -2.56 -7.19 -9.34
N TYR A 187 -2.63 -7.31 -8.02
CA TYR A 187 -2.64 -8.60 -7.32
C TYR A 187 -3.80 -8.68 -6.36
N GLY A 188 -4.32 -9.90 -6.19
CA GLY A 188 -5.30 -10.20 -5.16
C GLY A 188 -4.66 -10.98 -4.02
N TYR A 189 -5.01 -10.63 -2.78
CA TYR A 189 -4.65 -11.39 -1.59
C TYR A 189 -5.92 -11.93 -0.97
N GLN A 190 -6.21 -13.21 -1.20
CA GLN A 190 -7.36 -13.91 -0.61
C GLN A 190 -7.16 -14.02 0.89
N LEU A 191 -8.12 -13.52 1.68
CA LEU A 191 -8.01 -13.42 3.13
C LEU A 191 -8.25 -14.75 3.88
N PRO A 192 -9.10 -15.67 3.42
CA PRO A 192 -9.41 -16.90 4.17
C PRO A 192 -8.16 -17.73 4.48
N GLY A 193 -8.18 -18.38 5.64
CA GLY A 193 -7.10 -19.24 6.10
C GLY A 193 -5.79 -18.50 6.35
N THR A 194 -4.69 -18.95 5.73
CA THR A 194 -3.38 -18.34 5.89
C THR A 194 -3.08 -17.26 4.88
N GLY A 195 -4.03 -16.92 4.02
CA GLY A 195 -3.86 -15.98 2.91
C GLY A 195 -3.24 -16.62 1.67
N ARG A 196 -3.65 -16.16 0.49
CA ARG A 196 -3.10 -16.63 -0.80
C ARG A 196 -3.05 -15.52 -1.82
N TRP A 197 -1.92 -15.38 -2.49
CA TRP A 197 -1.74 -14.44 -3.59
C TRP A 197 -2.24 -15.01 -4.92
N ILE A 198 -2.88 -14.13 -5.70
CA ILE A 198 -3.29 -14.39 -7.08
C ILE A 198 -2.94 -13.18 -7.93
N SER A 199 -2.59 -13.41 -9.19
CA SER A 199 -2.42 -12.33 -10.16
C SER A 199 -3.79 -11.90 -10.70
N LEU A 200 -3.99 -10.59 -10.82
CA LEU A 200 -5.18 -9.99 -11.41
C LEU A 200 -4.75 -9.28 -12.70
N ASN A 201 -5.28 -9.70 -13.85
CA ASN A 201 -4.95 -9.09 -15.12
C ASN A 201 -5.96 -8.02 -15.51
N MET A 202 -5.49 -6.80 -15.76
CA MET A 202 -6.30 -5.77 -16.39
C MET A 202 -6.46 -6.10 -17.87
N ARG A 203 -7.70 -6.20 -18.35
CA ARG A 203 -7.96 -6.34 -19.78
C ARG A 203 -8.07 -4.97 -20.43
N LYS A 204 -7.39 -4.79 -21.56
CA LYS A 204 -7.67 -3.64 -22.42
C LYS A 204 -9.11 -3.76 -22.96
N PRO A 205 -9.91 -2.70 -22.96
CA PRO A 205 -11.22 -2.71 -23.57
C PRO A 205 -11.10 -3.15 -25.04
N LYS A 206 -12.00 -4.01 -25.50
CA LYS A 206 -12.04 -4.35 -26.93
C LYS A 206 -12.47 -3.10 -27.70
N LYS A 207 -11.66 -2.64 -28.68
CA LYS A 207 -12.08 -1.64 -29.66
C LYS A 207 -13.41 -2.12 -30.25
N LYS A 208 -14.49 -1.36 -30.10
CA LYS A 208 -15.72 -1.62 -30.84
C LYS A 208 -15.38 -1.46 -32.31
N LYS A 209 -15.47 -2.54 -33.09
CA LYS A 209 -15.44 -2.45 -34.54
C LYS A 209 -16.72 -1.69 -34.95
N ASN A 210 -16.63 -0.39 -35.12
CA ASN A 210 -17.63 0.33 -35.88
C ASN A 210 -17.45 -0.07 -37.33
N ALA A 211 -18.49 -0.65 -37.90
CA ALA A 211 -18.59 -0.89 -39.34
C ALA A 211 -18.51 0.46 -40.06
N GLU A 212 -17.64 0.48 -41.07
CA GLU A 212 -17.61 1.40 -42.22
C GLU A 212 -17.67 2.91 -41.96
N MET A 213 -16.51 3.57 -42.03
CA MET A 213 -16.32 4.72 -42.91
C MET A 213 -14.82 4.96 -43.11
N ASN A 214 -14.42 4.93 -44.39
CA ASN A 214 -13.12 5.39 -44.86
C ASN A 214 -13.01 6.89 -44.60
N VAL A 215 -12.01 7.31 -43.83
CA VAL A 215 -11.32 8.60 -44.01
C VAL A 215 -9.92 8.44 -43.50
N ASP A 216 -8.95 8.70 -44.35
CA ASP A 216 -7.55 8.90 -44.05
C ASP A 216 -7.43 10.06 -43.04
N ASP A 217 -7.00 9.76 -41.79
CA ASP A 217 -6.36 10.73 -40.94
C ASP A 217 -5.50 9.98 -39.90
N ASP A 218 -4.19 10.10 -40.06
CA ASP A 218 -3.13 9.46 -39.27
C ASP A 218 -2.94 10.10 -37.88
N GLN A 219 -4.01 10.47 -37.18
CA GLN A 219 -4.01 10.75 -35.75
C GLN A 219 -4.94 9.79 -35.04
N GLU A 220 -4.42 8.59 -34.67
CA GLU A 220 -5.08 7.74 -33.70
C GLU A 220 -5.15 8.49 -32.36
N THR A 221 -6.23 9.26 -32.16
CA THR A 221 -6.58 9.75 -30.83
C THR A 221 -7.01 8.53 -30.03
N GLU A 222 -6.07 7.98 -29.26
CA GLU A 222 -6.38 6.90 -28.31
C GLU A 222 -7.48 7.38 -27.36
N ASP A 223 -8.61 6.67 -27.33
CA ASP A 223 -9.71 6.97 -26.42
C ASP A 223 -9.17 6.95 -24.98
N PRO A 224 -9.24 8.07 -24.23
CA PRO A 224 -8.77 8.14 -22.85
C PRO A 224 -9.37 7.04 -21.94
N ALA A 225 -10.60 6.57 -22.24
CA ALA A 225 -11.26 5.50 -21.53
C ALA A 225 -10.58 4.12 -21.70
N THR A 226 -9.64 3.98 -22.63
CA THR A 226 -8.92 2.73 -22.89
C THR A 226 -7.50 2.71 -22.32
N LYS A 227 -7.04 3.82 -21.74
CA LYS A 227 -5.70 3.92 -21.16
C LYS A 227 -5.65 3.23 -19.79
N LEU A 228 -4.63 2.40 -19.61
CA LEU A 228 -4.30 1.86 -18.29
C LEU A 228 -3.66 2.97 -17.45
N PRO A 229 -3.81 2.94 -16.10
CA PRO A 229 -3.05 3.82 -15.23
C PRO A 229 -1.55 3.70 -15.49
N LEU A 230 -0.83 4.82 -15.47
CA LEU A 230 0.63 4.80 -15.49
C LEU A 230 1.18 4.02 -14.29
N GLU A 231 2.37 3.49 -14.45
CA GLU A 231 3.15 2.89 -13.37
C GLU A 231 3.36 3.91 -12.27
N ARG A 232 3.14 3.50 -11.01
CA ARG A 232 3.23 4.44 -9.88
C ARG A 232 3.34 3.75 -8.53
N TYR A 233 3.82 4.48 -7.54
CA TYR A 233 3.79 4.07 -6.15
C TYR A 233 3.00 5.05 -5.28
N ASN A 234 2.62 4.66 -4.08
CA ASN A 234 1.85 5.45 -3.12
C ASN A 234 0.53 6.04 -3.68
N SER A 235 -0.11 5.39 -4.66
CA SER A 235 -1.45 5.80 -5.08
C SER A 235 -2.47 5.56 -3.97
N MET A 236 -3.54 6.34 -3.96
CA MET A 236 -4.70 6.07 -3.12
C MET A 236 -5.63 5.13 -3.88
N ILE A 237 -6.01 4.02 -3.25
CA ILE A 237 -6.95 3.08 -3.84
C ILE A 237 -8.09 2.76 -2.88
N ALA A 238 -9.26 2.53 -3.43
CA ALA A 238 -10.44 2.09 -2.71
C ALA A 238 -11.26 1.13 -3.57
N VAL A 239 -11.99 0.21 -2.93
CA VAL A 239 -12.94 -0.65 -3.62
C VAL A 239 -14.32 -0.39 -3.05
N GLN A 240 -15.28 -0.10 -3.91
CA GLN A 240 -16.68 -0.02 -3.54
C GLN A 240 -17.49 -0.96 -4.43
N ARG A 241 -18.16 -1.93 -3.81
CA ARG A 241 -18.85 -3.03 -4.50
C ARG A 241 -17.87 -3.81 -5.39
N ASN A 242 -17.93 -3.60 -6.72
CA ASN A 242 -17.06 -4.26 -7.70
C ASN A 242 -16.20 -3.26 -8.49
N THR A 243 -16.14 -2.01 -8.05
CA THR A 243 -15.35 -0.98 -8.71
C THR A 243 -14.13 -0.65 -7.87
N LEU A 244 -12.96 -0.79 -8.48
CA LEU A 244 -11.68 -0.31 -7.93
C LEU A 244 -11.48 1.14 -8.40
N TYR A 245 -11.18 2.01 -7.47
CA TYR A 245 -10.82 3.41 -7.68
C TYR A 245 -9.33 3.57 -7.43
N ILE A 246 -8.64 4.28 -8.33
CA ILE A 246 -7.21 4.61 -8.22
C ILE A 246 -7.09 6.12 -8.40
N TYR A 247 -6.43 6.79 -7.44
CA TYR A 247 -6.18 8.22 -7.50
C TYR A 247 -4.74 8.55 -7.19
N GLY A 248 -4.13 9.39 -8.01
CA GLY A 248 -2.84 9.98 -7.77
C GLY A 248 -1.71 8.97 -7.63
N GLY A 249 -0.78 9.27 -6.77
CA GLY A 249 0.47 8.53 -6.58
C GLY A 249 1.66 9.27 -7.17
N ILE A 250 2.80 8.61 -7.18
CA ILE A 250 4.07 9.19 -7.62
C ILE A 250 4.63 8.34 -8.76
N TYR A 251 5.09 9.00 -9.79
CA TYR A 251 5.82 8.44 -10.91
C TYR A 251 7.13 9.20 -11.10
N GLU A 252 8.22 8.50 -11.33
CA GLU A 252 9.52 9.10 -11.57
C GLU A 252 10.04 8.68 -12.94
N THR A 253 10.69 9.60 -13.65
CA THR A 253 11.39 9.31 -14.90
C THR A 253 12.59 10.22 -15.05
N GLY A 254 13.78 9.65 -15.26
CA GLY A 254 15.04 10.37 -15.17
C GLY A 254 15.19 11.04 -13.81
N ASP A 255 15.50 12.34 -13.81
CA ASP A 255 15.68 13.14 -12.59
C ASP A 255 14.39 13.83 -12.10
N ARG A 256 13.23 13.45 -12.65
CA ARG A 256 11.97 14.12 -12.35
C ARG A 256 10.99 13.19 -11.61
N GLU A 257 10.42 13.73 -10.53
CA GLU A 257 9.31 13.14 -9.80
C GLU A 257 8.00 13.87 -10.17
N TYR A 258 6.95 13.11 -10.47
CA TYR A 258 5.63 13.61 -10.78
C TYR A 258 4.63 13.13 -9.74
N THR A 259 4.05 14.06 -9.01
CA THR A 259 2.85 13.78 -8.22
C THR A 259 1.65 13.80 -9.14
N LEU A 260 0.98 12.65 -9.28
CA LEU A 260 -0.16 12.46 -10.18
C LEU A 260 -1.46 12.91 -9.48
N ASP A 261 -2.40 13.44 -10.27
CA ASP A 261 -3.74 13.84 -9.83
C ASP A 261 -4.86 13.21 -10.68
N ASP A 262 -4.49 12.22 -11.48
CA ASP A 262 -5.42 11.45 -12.31
C ASP A 262 -6.29 10.50 -11.49
N PHE A 263 -7.47 10.19 -12.01
CA PHE A 263 -8.45 9.34 -11.35
C PHE A 263 -8.96 8.25 -12.31
N TYR A 264 -8.81 7.00 -11.89
CA TYR A 264 -9.28 5.84 -12.66
C TYR A 264 -10.33 5.05 -11.91
N THR A 265 -11.24 4.48 -12.67
CA THR A 265 -12.20 3.49 -12.19
C THR A 265 -12.06 2.21 -13.01
N ILE A 266 -11.97 1.08 -12.34
CA ILE A 266 -11.87 -0.23 -12.97
C ILE A 266 -13.02 -1.08 -12.47
N ASP A 267 -13.94 -1.43 -13.37
CA ASP A 267 -15.00 -2.39 -13.07
C ASP A 267 -14.43 -3.80 -13.11
N SER A 268 -14.36 -4.42 -11.96
CA SER A 268 -13.76 -5.74 -11.79
C SER A 268 -14.54 -6.89 -12.44
N VAL A 269 -15.82 -6.70 -12.75
CA VAL A 269 -16.63 -7.70 -13.47
C VAL A 269 -16.27 -7.70 -14.96
N SER A 270 -16.01 -6.53 -15.52
CA SER A 270 -15.72 -6.36 -16.96
C SER A 270 -14.24 -6.53 -17.30
N TYR A 271 -13.33 -6.29 -16.36
CA TYR A 271 -11.89 -6.14 -16.64
C TYR A 271 -10.99 -7.18 -15.96
N THR A 272 -11.49 -7.95 -14.99
CA THR A 272 -10.67 -8.96 -14.32
C THR A 272 -11.07 -10.36 -14.74
N HIS A 273 -10.26 -11.01 -15.57
CA HIS A 273 -10.25 -12.48 -15.61
C HIS A 273 -9.28 -12.99 -14.55
N LEU A 274 -9.82 -13.72 -13.60
CA LEU A 274 -9.07 -14.66 -12.78
C LEU A 274 -8.60 -15.78 -13.73
N THR A 275 -7.44 -15.64 -14.35
CA THR A 275 -6.75 -16.79 -14.89
C THR A 275 -6.06 -17.47 -13.71
N LEU A 276 -6.70 -18.50 -13.18
CA LEU A 276 -5.95 -19.52 -12.46
C LEU A 276 -5.00 -20.15 -13.50
N PRO A 277 -3.68 -20.19 -13.24
CA PRO A 277 -2.81 -20.98 -14.12
C PRO A 277 -3.33 -22.42 -14.06
N THR A 278 -3.59 -22.98 -15.22
CA THR A 278 -3.70 -24.43 -15.38
C THR A 278 -2.35 -25.03 -14.98
N THR A 279 -2.40 -25.91 -13.98
CA THR A 279 -1.29 -26.75 -13.50
C THR A 279 -0.61 -27.46 -14.64
#